data_8e19fbdc5dc1284852f8ce3566ac48d6
#
_entry.id   8e19fbdc5dc1284852f8ce3566ac48d6
#
_cell.length_a   1.000
_cell.length_b   1.000
_cell.length_c   1.000
_cell.angle_alpha   90.00
_cell.angle_beta   90.00
_cell.angle_gamma   90.00
#
_symmetry.space_group_name_H-M   'P 1'
#
loop_
_entity.id
_entity.type
_entity.pdbx_description
1 polymer ?
#
loop_
_entity_poly.entity_id
_entity_poly.type
_entity_poly.pdbx_seq_one_letter_code
_entity_poly.pdbx_strand_id
1 'polypeptide(L)'
;HDTSWAKAGYEISFEQKVIEQPISLKKKTQYFIEEASKNDMQMSRCGSSATDDRLKVIHGSLNIGVKGNDFDIMFSILTGGLISYRYAGREMIESMPMPNFWRAPTNNDAGNMMMQRYAQWKTASMYITPKDLKGKIGEPEVQERMGSISVTFTYFMPTIPSSSCSVCYTVGKDGTVMTK
;
A
#
# COMPACT_ATOMS: atom_id res chain seq x y z
N HIS A 1 -7.46 -19.61 -39.10
CA HIS A 1 -6.43 -20.30 -39.92
C HIS A 1 -5.34 -20.86 -38.99
N ASP A 2 -4.86 -22.04 -39.34
CA ASP A 2 -3.71 -22.61 -38.66
C ASP A 2 -2.47 -21.77 -38.97
N THR A 3 -1.66 -21.60 -37.96
CA THR A 3 -0.35 -20.97 -38.07
C THR A 3 0.76 -22.01 -37.78
N SER A 4 2.01 -21.68 -38.02
CA SER A 4 3.14 -22.58 -37.74
C SER A 4 3.28 -23.01 -36.28
N TRP A 5 2.70 -22.26 -35.33
CA TRP A 5 2.83 -22.46 -33.91
C TRP A 5 1.49 -22.77 -33.19
N ALA A 6 0.33 -22.54 -33.84
CA ALA A 6 -0.99 -22.75 -33.23
C ALA A 6 -2.04 -23.17 -34.27
N LYS A 7 -2.94 -24.06 -33.89
CA LYS A 7 -4.12 -24.45 -34.70
C LYS A 7 -5.20 -23.38 -34.63
N ALA A 8 -6.08 -23.37 -35.62
CA ALA A 8 -7.26 -22.52 -35.61
C ALA A 8 -8.09 -22.77 -34.32
N GLY A 9 -8.48 -21.70 -33.65
CA GLY A 9 -9.19 -21.77 -32.38
C GLY A 9 -8.28 -21.81 -31.14
N TYR A 10 -6.94 -21.78 -31.32
CA TYR A 10 -6.05 -21.65 -30.18
C TYR A 10 -6.25 -20.30 -29.46
N GLU A 11 -6.50 -20.36 -28.18
CA GLU A 11 -6.68 -19.19 -27.34
C GLU A 11 -5.33 -18.56 -26.99
N ILE A 12 -5.07 -17.35 -27.49
CA ILE A 12 -3.80 -16.63 -27.30
C ILE A 12 -3.75 -15.97 -25.94
N SER A 13 -4.88 -15.44 -25.49
CA SER A 13 -5.03 -14.84 -24.15
C SER A 13 -6.50 -14.80 -23.78
N PHE A 14 -6.78 -14.90 -22.50
CA PHE A 14 -8.11 -14.64 -21.97
C PHE A 14 -8.02 -13.68 -20.78
N GLU A 15 -9.06 -12.89 -20.60
CA GLU A 15 -9.24 -12.07 -19.41
C GLU A 15 -10.58 -12.43 -18.80
N GLN A 16 -10.58 -12.73 -17.52
CA GLN A 16 -11.79 -12.98 -16.77
C GLN A 16 -11.99 -11.86 -15.76
N LYS A 17 -13.03 -11.08 -15.93
CA LYS A 17 -13.43 -10.06 -14.98
C LYS A 17 -14.63 -10.53 -14.19
N VAL A 18 -14.43 -10.75 -12.89
CA VAL A 18 -15.55 -11.01 -12.00
C VAL A 18 -16.28 -9.69 -11.72
N ILE A 19 -17.51 -9.56 -12.20
CA ILE A 19 -18.37 -8.44 -11.85
C ILE A 19 -19.10 -8.83 -10.57
N GLU A 20 -18.46 -8.58 -9.45
CA GLU A 20 -19.14 -8.67 -8.15
C GLU A 20 -20.09 -7.47 -8.01
N GLN A 21 -21.37 -7.73 -7.75
CA GLN A 21 -22.23 -6.68 -7.22
C GLN A 21 -21.60 -6.20 -5.90
N PRO A 22 -21.54 -4.89 -5.63
CA PRO A 22 -20.96 -4.40 -4.40
C PRO A 22 -21.71 -5.00 -3.22
N ILE A 23 -21.10 -6.03 -2.62
CA ILE A 23 -21.57 -6.56 -1.34
C ILE A 23 -21.40 -5.39 -0.38
N SER A 24 -22.50 -4.94 0.21
CA SER A 24 -22.46 -3.87 1.20
C SER A 24 -21.30 -4.14 2.14
N LEU A 25 -20.35 -3.22 2.24
CA LEU A 25 -19.17 -3.31 3.11
C LEU A 25 -19.55 -3.73 4.53
N LYS A 26 -20.73 -3.34 5.00
CA LYS A 26 -21.30 -3.77 6.30
C LYS A 26 -21.43 -5.29 6.44
N LYS A 27 -21.75 -6.04 5.38
CA LYS A 27 -21.83 -7.52 5.44
C LYS A 27 -20.44 -8.17 5.45
N LYS A 28 -19.46 -7.63 4.73
CA LYS A 28 -18.07 -8.11 4.80
C LYS A 28 -17.47 -7.89 6.19
N THR A 29 -17.66 -6.72 6.76
CA THR A 29 -17.19 -6.39 8.12
C THR A 29 -17.79 -7.33 9.16
N GLN A 30 -19.09 -7.63 9.07
CA GLN A 30 -19.77 -8.52 10.02
C GLN A 30 -19.26 -9.96 9.92
N TYR A 31 -18.98 -10.47 8.72
CA TYR A 31 -18.41 -11.81 8.52
C TYR A 31 -17.00 -11.93 9.14
N PHE A 32 -16.12 -10.94 8.96
CA PHE A 32 -14.79 -10.93 9.58
C PHE A 32 -14.84 -10.79 11.10
N ILE A 33 -15.76 -10.02 11.64
CA ILE A 33 -15.96 -9.86 13.10
C ILE A 33 -16.44 -11.17 13.73
N GLU A 34 -17.34 -11.90 13.09
CA GLU A 34 -17.83 -13.19 13.57
C GLU A 34 -16.76 -14.28 13.57
N GLU A 35 -15.86 -14.27 12.57
CA GLU A 35 -14.76 -15.23 12.48
C GLU A 35 -13.63 -14.91 13.47
N ALA A 36 -13.32 -13.63 13.68
CA ALA A 36 -12.35 -13.17 14.65
C ALA A 36 -12.81 -13.43 16.11
N SER A 37 -14.10 -13.25 16.41
CA SER A 37 -14.63 -13.51 17.76
C SER A 37 -14.69 -15.00 18.13
N LYS A 38 -14.59 -15.92 17.18
CA LYS A 38 -14.47 -17.36 17.46
C LYS A 38 -13.06 -17.78 17.87
N ASN A 39 -12.04 -17.00 17.53
CA ASN A 39 -10.63 -17.34 17.79
C ASN A 39 -10.00 -16.56 18.96
N ASP A 40 -10.62 -15.51 19.49
CA ASP A 40 -10.06 -14.69 20.57
C ASP A 40 -11.01 -14.56 21.76
N MET A 41 -11.07 -15.62 22.58
CA MET A 41 -11.52 -15.51 23.95
C MET A 41 -10.37 -15.04 24.85
N GLN A 42 -9.80 -13.89 24.63
CA GLN A 42 -9.09 -13.11 25.66
C GLN A 42 -8.33 -11.93 25.06
N MET A 43 -9.02 -10.86 24.82
CA MET A 43 -8.37 -9.55 24.87
C MET A 43 -9.34 -8.51 25.39
N SER A 44 -8.92 -7.87 26.47
CA SER A 44 -9.66 -6.87 27.24
C SER A 44 -10.42 -5.89 26.37
N ARG A 45 -11.73 -5.88 26.51
CA ARG A 45 -12.58 -4.76 26.10
C ARG A 45 -12.15 -3.52 26.89
N CYS A 46 -11.32 -2.68 26.26
CA CYS A 46 -11.25 -1.30 26.68
C CYS A 46 -12.57 -0.65 26.23
N GLY A 47 -13.43 -0.37 27.19
CA GLY A 47 -14.73 0.24 26.95
C GLY A 47 -14.54 1.62 26.31
N SER A 48 -15.12 1.85 25.15
CA SER A 48 -15.41 3.19 24.67
C SER A 48 -16.88 3.27 24.31
N SER A 49 -17.60 3.93 25.19
CA SER A 49 -18.90 4.50 24.90
C SER A 49 -18.76 5.60 23.85
N ALA A 50 -19.74 5.67 22.96
CA ALA A 50 -19.91 6.60 21.86
C ALA A 50 -19.03 6.33 20.63
N THR A 51 -19.68 5.96 19.54
CA THR A 51 -19.13 5.87 18.20
C THR A 51 -18.67 7.24 17.72
N ASP A 52 -17.44 7.62 18.08
CA ASP A 52 -16.78 8.76 17.45
C ASP A 52 -16.35 8.29 16.04
N ASP A 53 -17.19 8.56 15.06
CA ASP A 53 -17.00 8.21 13.64
C ASP A 53 -15.86 9.03 12.99
N ARG A 54 -14.92 9.53 13.81
CA ARG A 54 -13.80 10.33 13.38
C ARG A 54 -12.53 9.48 13.31
N LEU A 55 -11.80 9.67 12.21
CA LEU A 55 -10.43 9.20 12.12
C LEU A 55 -9.57 9.97 13.15
N LYS A 56 -8.73 9.24 13.88
CA LYS A 56 -7.77 9.83 14.82
C LYS A 56 -6.37 9.67 14.26
N VAL A 57 -5.66 10.81 14.14
CA VAL A 57 -4.22 10.81 13.83
C VAL A 57 -3.43 10.87 15.12
N ILE A 58 -2.45 10.02 15.25
CA ILE A 58 -1.54 9.97 16.40
C ILE A 58 -0.13 10.21 15.88
N HIS A 59 0.43 11.36 16.23
CA HIS A 59 1.81 11.70 15.86
C HIS A 59 2.76 11.22 16.94
N GLY A 60 3.59 10.25 16.59
CA GLY A 60 4.75 9.86 17.41
C GLY A 60 6.02 10.46 16.85
N SER A 61 7.13 10.33 17.58
CA SER A 61 8.44 10.83 17.16
C SER A 61 9.01 10.10 15.93
N LEU A 62 8.64 8.83 15.73
CA LEU A 62 9.17 7.98 14.65
C LEU A 62 8.07 7.31 13.82
N ASN A 63 6.82 7.55 14.17
CA ASN A 63 5.68 6.93 13.50
C ASN A 63 4.46 7.85 13.48
N ILE A 64 3.54 7.54 12.57
CA ILE A 64 2.23 8.17 12.49
C ILE A 64 1.20 7.04 12.52
N GLY A 65 0.29 7.10 13.49
CA GLY A 65 -0.86 6.20 13.58
C GLY A 65 -2.12 6.84 13.01
N VAL A 66 -2.91 6.07 12.27
CA VAL A 66 -4.26 6.45 11.85
C VAL A 66 -5.21 5.39 12.38
N LYS A 67 -6.12 5.78 13.26
CA LYS A 67 -7.03 4.88 13.93
C LYS A 67 -8.48 5.20 13.57
N GLY A 68 -9.22 4.18 13.18
CA GLY A 68 -10.67 4.19 13.01
C GLY A 68 -11.36 3.26 14.01
N ASN A 69 -12.64 2.94 13.75
CA ASN A 69 -13.41 2.08 14.65
C ASN A 69 -12.89 0.63 14.68
N ASP A 70 -12.67 0.06 13.48
CA ASP A 70 -12.33 -1.35 13.32
C ASP A 70 -10.93 -1.56 12.74
N PHE A 71 -10.15 -0.50 12.61
CA PHE A 71 -8.82 -0.57 12.02
C PHE A 71 -7.80 0.35 12.72
N ASP A 72 -6.55 -0.05 12.58
CA ASP A 72 -5.37 0.66 13.08
C ASP A 72 -4.26 0.57 12.04
N ILE A 73 -3.78 1.71 11.59
CA ILE A 73 -2.77 1.83 10.55
C ILE A 73 -1.57 2.55 11.11
N MET A 74 -0.38 2.03 10.87
CA MET A 74 0.86 2.62 11.33
C MET A 74 1.83 2.87 10.17
N PHE A 75 2.29 4.09 10.08
CA PHE A 75 3.34 4.52 9.16
C PHE A 75 4.63 4.77 9.93
N SER A 76 5.75 4.36 9.39
CA SER A 76 7.09 4.65 9.93
C SER A 76 7.68 5.87 9.22
N ILE A 77 8.11 6.85 9.99
CA ILE A 77 8.85 8.01 9.49
C ILE A 77 10.28 7.59 9.08
N LEU A 78 10.88 6.64 9.82
CA LEU A 78 12.24 6.19 9.57
C LEU A 78 12.40 5.44 8.24
N THR A 79 11.45 4.57 7.92
CA THR A 79 11.46 3.75 6.70
C THR A 79 10.65 4.38 5.58
N GLY A 80 9.79 5.34 5.92
CA GLY A 80 9.03 6.11 4.96
C GLY A 80 7.82 5.38 4.37
N GLY A 81 7.06 4.62 5.16
CA GLY A 81 5.91 3.92 4.57
C GLY A 81 5.01 3.23 5.57
N LEU A 82 4.04 2.49 5.02
CA LEU A 82 3.05 1.72 5.75
C LEU A 82 3.69 0.46 6.34
N ILE A 83 3.80 0.37 7.67
CA ILE A 83 4.46 -0.77 8.35
C ILE A 83 3.48 -1.72 9.03
N SER A 84 2.25 -1.29 9.31
CA SER A 84 1.21 -2.15 9.86
C SER A 84 -0.15 -1.65 9.41
N TYR A 85 -1.00 -2.57 9.02
CA TYR A 85 -2.41 -2.32 8.72
C TYR A 85 -3.23 -3.43 9.35
N ARG A 86 -3.84 -3.11 10.49
CA ARG A 86 -4.72 -4.03 11.22
C ARG A 86 -6.17 -3.68 10.95
N TYR A 87 -6.95 -4.67 10.55
CA TYR A 87 -8.39 -4.55 10.35
C TYR A 87 -9.11 -5.64 11.14
N ALA A 88 -10.11 -5.27 11.95
CA ALA A 88 -10.80 -6.19 12.85
C ALA A 88 -9.83 -7.05 13.71
N GLY A 89 -8.73 -6.45 14.18
CA GLY A 89 -7.72 -7.12 15.00
C GLY A 89 -6.70 -7.96 14.22
N ARG A 90 -6.86 -8.16 12.92
CA ARG A 90 -5.98 -8.96 12.07
C ARG A 90 -5.02 -8.07 11.27
N GLU A 91 -3.73 -8.45 11.25
CA GLU A 91 -2.74 -7.79 10.37
C GLU A 91 -3.01 -8.16 8.92
N MET A 92 -3.08 -7.16 8.05
CA MET A 92 -3.46 -7.29 6.65
C MET A 92 -2.26 -7.25 5.70
N ILE A 93 -1.09 -6.83 6.18
CA ILE A 93 0.14 -6.77 5.39
C ILE A 93 1.24 -7.57 6.09
N GLU A 94 2.02 -8.29 5.33
CA GLU A 94 3.17 -9.06 5.84
C GLU A 94 4.44 -8.20 5.89
N SER A 95 4.57 -7.29 4.92
CA SER A 95 5.73 -6.41 4.80
C SER A 95 5.33 -5.05 4.25
N MET A 96 6.17 -4.05 4.47
CA MET A 96 5.95 -2.70 3.97
C MET A 96 5.93 -2.69 2.44
N PRO A 97 4.84 -2.19 1.81
CA PRO A 97 4.81 -2.00 0.36
C PRO A 97 5.87 -0.98 -0.08
N MET A 98 6.66 -1.35 -1.08
CA MET A 98 7.72 -0.50 -1.64
C MET A 98 7.47 -0.22 -3.11
N PRO A 99 7.75 1.00 -3.60
CA PRO A 99 7.70 1.30 -5.02
C PRO A 99 8.66 0.41 -5.80
N ASN A 100 8.20 -0.13 -6.93
CA ASN A 100 9.03 -0.91 -7.82
C ASN A 100 9.15 -0.19 -9.17
N PHE A 101 10.38 0.06 -9.61
CA PHE A 101 10.69 0.77 -10.85
C PHE A 101 11.20 -0.15 -11.97
N TRP A 102 11.17 -1.46 -11.74
CA TRP A 102 11.68 -2.42 -12.71
C TRP A 102 10.75 -3.61 -12.86
N ARG A 103 10.58 -4.05 -14.09
CA ARG A 103 9.88 -5.30 -14.43
C ARG A 103 10.80 -6.26 -15.17
N ALA A 104 10.42 -7.51 -15.27
CA ALA A 104 11.13 -8.46 -16.13
C ALA A 104 11.12 -7.95 -17.57
N PRO A 105 12.30 -7.86 -18.24
CA PRO A 105 12.41 -7.40 -19.61
C PRO A 105 11.71 -8.35 -20.58
N THR A 106 11.05 -7.78 -21.59
CA THR A 106 10.51 -8.49 -22.73
C THR A 106 11.52 -8.55 -23.88
N ASN A 107 11.23 -9.31 -24.94
CA ASN A 107 12.04 -9.33 -26.14
C ASN A 107 12.15 -7.94 -26.82
N ASN A 108 11.09 -7.14 -26.77
CA ASN A 108 11.09 -5.77 -27.28
C ASN A 108 12.03 -4.87 -26.46
N ASP A 109 12.06 -5.06 -25.14
CA ASP A 109 12.96 -4.32 -24.26
C ASP A 109 14.43 -4.69 -24.53
N ALA A 110 14.69 -5.97 -24.83
CA ALA A 110 16.02 -6.43 -25.22
C ALA A 110 16.45 -5.83 -26.57
N GLY A 111 15.55 -5.81 -27.55
CA GLY A 111 15.80 -5.18 -28.85
C GLY A 111 16.06 -3.67 -28.77
N ASN A 112 15.43 -2.98 -27.84
CA ASN A 112 15.63 -1.54 -27.57
C ASN A 112 16.80 -1.26 -26.61
N MET A 113 17.55 -2.26 -26.19
CA MET A 113 18.64 -2.14 -25.21
C MET A 113 18.20 -1.49 -23.89
N MET A 114 16.94 -1.71 -23.45
CA MET A 114 16.38 -1.11 -22.25
C MET A 114 17.22 -1.43 -21.01
N MET A 115 17.70 -2.67 -20.91
CA MET A 115 18.51 -3.13 -19.79
C MET A 115 19.81 -2.36 -19.61
N GLN A 116 20.42 -1.90 -20.70
CA GLN A 116 21.63 -1.10 -20.68
C GLN A 116 21.33 0.40 -20.48
N ARG A 117 20.34 0.92 -21.21
CA ARG A 117 19.99 2.35 -21.20
C ARG A 117 19.41 2.80 -19.87
N TYR A 118 18.67 1.94 -19.18
CA TYR A 118 17.94 2.26 -17.95
C TYR A 118 18.38 1.40 -16.75
N ALA A 119 19.59 0.86 -16.78
CA ALA A 119 20.13 -0.03 -15.75
C ALA A 119 20.02 0.54 -14.32
N GLN A 120 20.17 1.86 -14.15
CA GLN A 120 20.06 2.54 -12.87
C GLN A 120 18.68 2.37 -12.19
N TRP A 121 17.63 2.16 -12.98
CA TRP A 121 16.29 1.94 -12.46
C TRP A 121 16.09 0.54 -11.86
N LYS A 122 16.89 -0.44 -12.29
CA LYS A 122 16.78 -1.82 -11.84
C LYS A 122 16.98 -1.95 -10.32
N THR A 123 17.89 -1.17 -9.78
CA THR A 123 18.21 -1.20 -8.34
C THR A 123 17.61 -0.04 -7.57
N ALA A 124 16.91 0.87 -8.24
CA ALA A 124 16.37 2.07 -7.61
C ALA A 124 15.48 1.75 -6.40
N SER A 125 14.58 0.75 -6.52
CA SER A 125 13.68 0.33 -5.43
C SER A 125 14.41 -0.16 -4.17
N MET A 126 15.63 -0.68 -4.32
CA MET A 126 16.42 -1.20 -3.20
C MET A 126 17.09 -0.10 -2.38
N TYR A 127 17.34 1.06 -3.00
CA TYR A 127 18.12 2.15 -2.42
C TYR A 127 17.31 3.40 -2.14
N ILE A 128 16.01 3.43 -2.47
CA ILE A 128 15.18 4.57 -2.09
C ILE A 128 15.16 4.72 -0.57
N THR A 129 15.20 5.95 -0.12
CA THR A 129 15.24 6.26 1.30
C THR A 129 14.47 7.55 1.58
N PRO A 130 13.78 7.67 2.72
CA PRO A 130 13.18 8.94 3.14
C PRO A 130 14.23 9.94 3.63
N LYS A 131 15.50 9.54 3.66
CA LYS A 131 16.63 10.41 4.05
C LYS A 131 17.19 11.14 2.84
N ASP A 132 17.46 12.43 3.00
CA ASP A 132 18.19 13.22 2.01
C ASP A 132 19.70 12.87 1.97
N LEU A 133 20.44 13.50 1.08
CA LEU A 133 21.90 13.34 0.95
C LEU A 133 22.68 13.67 2.22
N LYS A 134 22.10 14.45 3.14
CA LYS A 134 22.69 14.83 4.43
C LYS A 134 22.30 13.88 5.54
N GLY A 135 21.52 12.84 5.24
CA GLY A 135 21.01 11.89 6.21
C GLY A 135 19.83 12.41 7.05
N LYS A 136 19.29 13.58 6.72
CA LYS A 136 18.10 14.12 7.39
C LYS A 136 16.87 13.38 6.86
N ILE A 137 16.05 12.86 7.78
CA ILE A 137 14.77 12.23 7.45
C ILE A 137 13.79 13.33 7.04
N GLY A 138 13.16 13.17 5.88
CA GLY A 138 12.08 14.02 5.45
C GLY A 138 10.85 13.81 6.34
N GLU A 139 10.25 14.87 6.83
CA GLU A 139 8.97 14.78 7.54
C GLU A 139 7.88 14.44 6.52
N PRO A 140 7.04 13.43 6.78
CA PRO A 140 5.91 13.13 5.91
C PRO A 140 4.87 14.25 5.99
N GLU A 141 4.27 14.56 4.87
CA GLU A 141 3.17 15.50 4.80
C GLU A 141 1.87 14.79 5.19
N VAL A 142 1.20 15.30 6.23
CA VAL A 142 -0.08 14.79 6.71
C VAL A 142 -1.17 15.80 6.39
N GLN A 143 -2.18 15.38 5.65
CA GLN A 143 -3.35 16.20 5.32
C GLN A 143 -4.62 15.52 5.83
N GLU A 144 -5.32 16.21 6.71
CA GLU A 144 -6.64 15.79 7.19
C GLU A 144 -7.74 16.45 6.34
N ARG A 145 -8.60 15.63 5.78
CA ARG A 145 -9.80 16.09 5.05
C ARG A 145 -11.04 15.48 5.67
N MET A 146 -12.20 16.05 5.38
CA MET A 146 -13.47 15.49 5.84
C MET A 146 -13.60 14.04 5.37
N GLY A 147 -13.41 13.09 6.31
CA GLY A 147 -13.60 11.66 6.08
C GLY A 147 -12.39 10.89 5.55
N SER A 148 -11.23 11.53 5.39
CA SER A 148 -10.00 10.85 4.98
C SER A 148 -8.76 11.54 5.52
N ILE A 149 -7.69 10.76 5.68
CA ILE A 149 -6.37 11.24 6.09
C ILE A 149 -5.38 10.80 5.03
N SER A 150 -4.58 11.74 4.51
CA SER A 150 -3.52 11.46 3.55
C SER A 150 -2.16 11.65 4.20
N VAL A 151 -1.28 10.66 4.04
CA VAL A 151 0.10 10.70 4.51
C VAL A 151 1.01 10.51 3.30
N THR A 152 1.85 11.51 3.00
CA THR A 152 2.73 11.50 1.84
C THR A 152 4.18 11.42 2.28
N PHE A 153 4.90 10.42 1.76
CA PHE A 153 6.33 10.26 1.93
C PHE A 153 7.04 10.62 0.63
N THR A 154 8.12 11.39 0.74
CA THR A 154 9.00 11.67 -0.39
C THR A 154 10.32 10.95 -0.18
N TYR A 155 10.72 10.16 -1.19
CA TYR A 155 11.96 9.40 -1.17
C TYR A 155 13.01 10.06 -2.05
N PHE A 156 14.20 10.10 -1.54
CA PHE A 156 15.40 10.34 -2.31
C PHE A 156 15.84 9.06 -3.04
N MET A 157 16.34 9.19 -4.25
CA MET A 157 16.76 8.09 -5.12
C MET A 157 18.26 8.16 -5.38
N PRO A 158 19.11 7.51 -4.55
CA PRO A 158 20.57 7.63 -4.66
C PRO A 158 21.12 7.17 -6.01
N THR A 159 20.48 6.19 -6.65
CA THR A 159 20.88 5.68 -7.97
C THR A 159 20.54 6.65 -9.11
N ILE A 160 19.63 7.59 -8.87
CA ILE A 160 19.16 8.58 -9.84
C ILE A 160 18.92 9.91 -9.10
N PRO A 161 19.99 10.62 -8.69
CA PRO A 161 19.89 11.79 -7.80
C PRO A 161 19.05 12.96 -8.33
N SER A 162 18.83 13.01 -9.65
CA SER A 162 17.98 14.02 -10.31
C SER A 162 16.48 13.72 -10.21
N SER A 163 16.12 12.56 -9.65
CA SER A 163 14.73 12.11 -9.54
C SER A 163 14.32 11.93 -8.07
N SER A 164 13.04 12.10 -7.81
CA SER A 164 12.41 11.80 -6.53
C SER A 164 11.16 10.96 -6.75
N CYS A 165 10.76 10.21 -5.74
CA CYS A 165 9.52 9.46 -5.75
C CYS A 165 8.70 9.87 -4.53
N SER A 166 7.43 10.18 -4.72
CA SER A 166 6.51 10.45 -3.63
C SER A 166 5.40 9.41 -3.64
N VAL A 167 5.07 8.88 -2.46
CA VAL A 167 3.99 7.93 -2.26
C VAL A 167 3.00 8.53 -1.28
N CYS A 168 1.77 8.71 -1.73
CA CYS A 168 0.67 9.22 -0.92
C CYS A 168 -0.25 8.06 -0.54
N TYR A 169 -0.46 7.85 0.75
CA TYR A 169 -1.43 6.92 1.31
C TYR A 169 -2.65 7.70 1.77
N THR A 170 -3.81 7.39 1.23
CA THR A 170 -5.07 7.99 1.65
C THR A 170 -5.91 6.96 2.37
N VAL A 171 -6.19 7.21 3.64
CA VAL A 171 -6.97 6.36 4.53
C VAL A 171 -8.38 6.90 4.63
N GLY A 172 -9.37 6.09 4.25
CA GLY A 172 -10.80 6.40 4.40
C GLY A 172 -11.34 6.01 5.78
N LYS A 173 -12.50 6.55 6.14
CA LYS A 173 -13.21 6.21 7.40
C LYS A 173 -13.58 4.73 7.52
N ASP A 174 -13.77 4.07 6.40
CA ASP A 174 -14.09 2.65 6.29
C ASP A 174 -12.85 1.72 6.40
N GLY A 175 -11.68 2.29 6.63
CA GLY A 175 -10.41 1.58 6.64
C GLY A 175 -9.81 1.31 5.26
N THR A 176 -10.42 1.79 4.19
CA THR A 176 -9.82 1.68 2.85
C THR A 176 -8.51 2.47 2.78
N VAL A 177 -7.45 1.85 2.29
CA VAL A 177 -6.15 2.50 2.03
C VAL A 177 -5.91 2.55 0.53
N MET A 178 -5.82 3.74 -0.01
CA MET A 178 -5.46 3.98 -1.41
C MET A 178 -4.03 4.53 -1.48
N THR A 179 -3.24 4.03 -2.44
CA THR A 179 -1.88 4.51 -2.72
C THR A 179 -1.82 5.20 -4.08
N LYS A 180 -1.08 6.28 -4.14
CA LYS A 180 -0.85 7.03 -5.38
C LYS A 180 0.61 7.47 -5.48
#